data_d02de30be0f71cfb62c603816115f0e8
#
_entry.id   d02de30be0f71cfb62c603816115f0e8
#
_cell.length_a   1.000
_cell.length_b   1.000
_cell.length_c   1.000
_cell.angle_alpha   90.00
_cell.angle_beta   90.00
_cell.angle_gamma   90.00
#
_symmetry.space_group_name_H-M   'P 1'
#
loop_
_entity.id
_entity.type
_entity.pdbx_description
1 polymer ?
#
loop_
_entity_poly.entity_id
_entity_poly.type
_entity_poly.pdbx_seq_one_letter_code
_entity_poly.pdbx_strand_id
1 'polypeptide(L)'
;MEPENWRRDALVAAVELGGGTVCSSQEASALIWAAPEKPELIQSYLSDNHDWVQLPFAGIEPFIDSLDRKRLWTCGKGVYSPAVAEHALAMVLAMKRNLTAYARSTQWDEGVGSNLFGAKVTILGGGGIAEDIIPLLEPFKCEITVIRK
;
A
#
# COMPACT_ATOMS: atom_id res chain seq x y z
N MET A 1 0.22 28.25 0.50
CA MET A 1 1.13 27.53 1.44
C MET A 1 0.44 26.20 1.74
N GLU A 2 0.95 25.10 1.17
CA GLU A 2 0.38 23.78 1.48
C GLU A 2 0.65 23.45 2.96
N PRO A 3 -0.27 22.72 3.62
CA PRO A 3 -0.04 22.33 5.00
C PRO A 3 1.26 21.51 5.07
N GLU A 4 2.07 21.79 6.06
CA GLU A 4 3.28 21.04 6.38
C GLU A 4 2.91 19.55 6.51
N ASN A 5 3.34 18.76 5.57
CA ASN A 5 3.09 17.33 5.54
C ASN A 5 4.43 16.63 5.67
N TRP A 6 4.61 15.82 6.71
CA TRP A 6 5.81 15.00 6.94
C TRP A 6 6.24 14.20 5.70
N ARG A 7 5.27 13.82 4.84
CA ARG A 7 5.54 13.14 3.57
C ARG A 7 6.32 14.03 2.61
N ARG A 8 6.00 15.34 2.58
CA ARG A 8 6.67 16.28 1.69
C ARG A 8 8.16 16.35 2.01
N ASP A 9 8.53 16.49 3.27
CA ASP A 9 9.92 16.58 3.68
C ASP A 9 10.68 15.30 3.37
N ALA A 10 10.08 14.14 3.59
CA ALA A 10 10.66 12.85 3.24
C ALA A 10 10.82 12.68 1.72
N LEU A 11 9.87 13.15 0.92
CA LEU A 11 9.94 13.10 -0.55
C LEU A 11 10.98 14.08 -1.09
N VAL A 12 11.07 15.30 -0.54
CA VAL A 12 12.11 16.26 -0.89
C VAL A 12 13.49 15.66 -0.64
N ALA A 13 13.72 15.12 0.57
CA ALA A 13 14.98 14.46 0.90
C ALA A 13 15.30 13.28 -0.04
N ALA A 14 14.29 12.48 -0.41
CA ALA A 14 14.48 11.36 -1.33
C ALA A 14 14.82 11.81 -2.75
N VAL A 15 14.19 12.88 -3.24
CA VAL A 15 14.51 13.48 -4.55
C VAL A 15 15.93 13.99 -4.59
N GLU A 16 16.34 14.73 -3.57
CA GLU A 16 17.69 15.30 -3.47
C GLU A 16 18.76 14.20 -3.34
N LEU A 17 18.50 13.17 -2.53
CA LEU A 17 19.37 12.00 -2.39
C LEU A 17 19.52 11.24 -3.73
N GLY A 18 18.47 11.21 -4.55
CA GLY A 18 18.48 10.64 -5.90
C GLY A 18 19.15 11.53 -6.95
N GLY A 19 19.67 12.71 -6.58
CA GLY A 19 20.30 13.66 -7.50
C GLY A 19 19.31 14.57 -8.24
N GLY A 20 18.05 14.58 -7.83
CA GLY A 20 17.04 15.48 -8.36
C GLY A 20 17.10 16.86 -7.68
N THR A 21 16.40 17.83 -8.29
CA THR A 21 16.24 19.19 -7.74
C THR A 21 14.76 19.49 -7.56
N VAL A 22 14.37 19.94 -6.38
CA VAL A 22 13.00 20.38 -6.12
C VAL A 22 12.84 21.85 -6.57
N CYS A 23 11.86 22.09 -7.42
CA CYS A 23 11.57 23.41 -7.99
C CYS A 23 10.06 23.68 -8.03
N SER A 24 9.64 24.76 -8.65
CA SER A 24 8.23 25.06 -8.83
C SER A 24 7.58 24.06 -9.82
N SER A 25 6.27 23.82 -9.68
CA SER A 25 5.54 22.93 -10.58
C SER A 25 5.64 23.35 -12.06
N GLN A 26 5.81 24.63 -12.33
CA GLN A 26 5.92 25.16 -13.70
C GLN A 26 7.26 24.88 -14.35
N GLU A 27 8.31 24.71 -13.54
CA GLU A 27 9.69 24.47 -14.00
C GLU A 27 10.05 22.98 -13.99
N ALA A 28 9.27 22.19 -13.26
CA ALA A 28 9.55 20.76 -13.07
C ALA A 28 9.24 19.95 -14.34
N SER A 29 10.07 18.95 -14.61
CA SER A 29 9.81 17.89 -15.61
C SER A 29 9.03 16.70 -15.01
N ALA A 30 8.95 16.61 -13.68
CA ALA A 30 8.24 15.56 -12.97
C ALA A 30 7.39 16.10 -11.83
N LEU A 31 6.24 15.47 -11.57
CA LEU A 31 5.36 15.79 -10.46
C LEU A 31 5.19 14.57 -9.55
N ILE A 32 5.52 14.70 -8.27
CA ILE A 32 5.20 13.70 -7.25
C ILE A 32 4.01 14.22 -6.44
N TRP A 33 2.85 13.58 -6.60
CA TRP A 33 1.64 13.98 -5.89
C TRP A 33 1.62 13.42 -4.47
N ALA A 34 1.70 14.30 -3.48
CA ALA A 34 1.79 13.93 -2.06
C ALA A 34 0.50 14.16 -1.24
N ALA A 35 -0.58 14.65 -1.88
CA ALA A 35 -1.86 14.96 -1.26
C ALA A 35 -2.97 13.99 -1.72
N PRO A 36 -2.96 12.74 -1.25
CA PRO A 36 -3.91 11.70 -1.71
C PRO A 36 -5.37 12.03 -1.38
N GLU A 37 -5.60 12.84 -0.36
CA GLU A 37 -6.92 13.30 0.09
C GLU A 37 -7.53 14.41 -0.79
N LYS A 38 -6.76 14.92 -1.75
CA LYS A 38 -7.17 16.00 -2.67
C LYS A 38 -6.85 15.68 -4.11
N PRO A 39 -7.37 14.55 -4.64
CA PRO A 39 -7.06 14.13 -6.01
C PRO A 39 -7.52 15.14 -7.07
N GLU A 40 -8.59 15.88 -6.81
CA GLU A 40 -9.16 16.88 -7.71
C GLU A 40 -8.22 18.07 -7.96
N LEU A 41 -7.31 18.34 -7.05
CA LEU A 41 -6.38 19.46 -7.20
C LEU A 41 -5.20 19.15 -8.14
N ILE A 42 -4.95 17.89 -8.47
CA ILE A 42 -3.79 17.51 -9.29
C ILE A 42 -3.77 18.26 -10.63
N GLN A 43 -4.95 18.46 -11.23
CA GLN A 43 -5.07 19.15 -12.51
C GLN A 43 -4.52 20.59 -12.48
N SER A 44 -4.66 21.28 -11.34
CA SER A 44 -4.17 22.66 -11.19
C SER A 44 -2.64 22.76 -11.08
N TYR A 45 -1.98 21.63 -10.80
CA TYR A 45 -0.53 21.55 -10.69
C TYR A 45 0.14 20.94 -11.92
N LEU A 46 -0.64 20.32 -12.81
CA LEU A 46 -0.09 19.77 -14.06
C LEU A 46 0.32 20.90 -15.01
N SER A 47 1.49 20.74 -15.62
CA SER A 47 1.98 21.60 -16.70
C SER A 47 2.38 20.76 -17.91
N ASP A 48 2.51 21.38 -19.09
CA ASP A 48 2.98 20.68 -20.30
C ASP A 48 4.46 20.27 -20.20
N ASN A 49 5.19 20.78 -19.21
CA ASN A 49 6.58 20.42 -18.94
C ASN A 49 6.72 19.08 -18.20
N HIS A 50 5.63 18.57 -17.60
CA HIS A 50 5.70 17.30 -16.90
C HIS A 50 5.67 16.11 -17.84
N ASP A 51 6.79 15.41 -17.96
CA ASP A 51 6.91 14.15 -18.68
C ASP A 51 6.50 12.96 -17.83
N TRP A 52 6.56 13.09 -16.49
CA TRP A 52 6.28 12.05 -15.54
C TRP A 52 5.48 12.55 -14.33
N VAL A 53 4.50 11.73 -13.90
CA VAL A 53 3.73 11.95 -12.66
C VAL A 53 3.71 10.69 -11.82
N GLN A 54 4.14 10.81 -10.57
CA GLN A 54 4.06 9.76 -9.55
C GLN A 54 2.84 9.98 -8.68
N LEU A 55 1.92 9.01 -8.66
CA LEU A 55 0.76 8.98 -7.77
C LEU A 55 1.11 8.37 -6.42
N PRO A 56 0.43 8.76 -5.31
CA PRO A 56 0.85 8.43 -3.94
C PRO A 56 0.60 6.98 -3.54
N PHE A 57 -0.36 6.31 -4.17
CA PHE A 57 -0.82 4.98 -3.77
C PHE A 57 -0.83 3.98 -4.94
N ALA A 58 -1.12 2.71 -4.62
CA ALA A 58 -1.35 1.68 -5.62
C ALA A 58 -2.69 1.86 -6.35
N GLY A 59 -3.73 2.32 -5.64
CA GLY A 59 -5.04 2.61 -6.21
C GLY A 59 -5.01 3.92 -7.00
N ILE A 60 -5.44 3.88 -8.26
CA ILE A 60 -5.46 5.03 -9.16
C ILE A 60 -6.88 5.56 -9.41
N GLU A 61 -7.89 4.92 -8.82
CA GLU A 61 -9.30 5.21 -9.07
C GLU A 61 -9.66 6.69 -8.89
N PRO A 62 -9.15 7.39 -7.84
CA PRO A 62 -9.44 8.81 -7.65
C PRO A 62 -8.82 9.73 -8.71
N PHE A 63 -7.87 9.21 -9.50
CA PHE A 63 -7.10 9.99 -10.46
C PHE A 63 -7.44 9.66 -11.92
N ILE A 64 -8.36 8.71 -12.17
CA ILE A 64 -8.66 8.21 -13.53
C ILE A 64 -9.02 9.34 -14.49
N ASP A 65 -9.83 10.30 -14.05
CA ASP A 65 -10.24 11.44 -14.87
C ASP A 65 -9.12 12.45 -15.15
N SER A 66 -8.02 12.33 -14.41
CA SER A 66 -6.83 13.17 -14.55
C SER A 66 -5.77 12.56 -15.46
N LEU A 67 -5.86 11.26 -15.74
CA LEU A 67 -4.88 10.55 -16.55
C LEU A 67 -4.96 10.96 -18.00
N ASP A 68 -3.84 11.27 -18.60
CA ASP A 68 -3.71 11.53 -20.03
C ASP A 68 -2.65 10.62 -20.67
N ARG A 69 -2.51 10.71 -21.99
CA ARG A 69 -1.51 9.93 -22.74
C ARG A 69 -0.25 10.74 -23.09
N LYS A 70 -0.18 11.98 -22.62
CA LYS A 70 0.94 12.88 -22.95
C LYS A 70 2.17 12.58 -22.09
N ARG A 71 1.97 11.99 -20.89
CA ARG A 71 3.01 11.80 -19.89
C ARG A 71 2.99 10.38 -19.31
N LEU A 72 4.09 9.97 -18.70
CA LEU A 72 4.18 8.73 -17.96
C LEU A 72 3.51 8.90 -16.60
N TRP A 73 2.53 8.04 -16.31
CA TRP A 73 1.91 7.94 -14.98
C TRP A 73 2.39 6.68 -14.28
N THR A 74 2.84 6.83 -13.05
CA THR A 74 3.25 5.74 -12.17
C THR A 74 2.52 5.83 -10.84
N CYS A 75 2.43 4.70 -10.12
CA CYS A 75 1.77 4.63 -8.83
C CYS A 75 2.57 3.76 -7.86
N GLY A 76 2.18 3.79 -6.59
CA GLY A 76 2.86 3.04 -5.52
C GLY A 76 2.55 1.54 -5.49
N LYS A 77 2.17 0.93 -6.63
CA LYS A 77 1.86 -0.51 -6.70
C LYS A 77 3.07 -1.35 -6.28
N GLY A 78 2.84 -2.30 -5.36
CA GLY A 78 3.88 -3.18 -4.83
C GLY A 78 4.64 -2.61 -3.62
N VAL A 79 4.72 -1.30 -3.45
CA VAL A 79 5.50 -0.66 -2.36
C VAL A 79 5.02 -1.09 -0.96
N TYR A 80 3.71 -1.26 -0.80
CA TYR A 80 3.11 -1.62 0.48
C TYR A 80 2.81 -3.12 0.63
N SER A 81 3.06 -3.93 -0.39
CA SER A 81 2.68 -5.34 -0.40
C SER A 81 3.26 -6.14 0.76
N PRO A 82 4.56 -6.02 1.12
CA PRO A 82 5.12 -6.73 2.25
C PRO A 82 4.46 -6.37 3.58
N ALA A 83 4.27 -5.07 3.86
CA ALA A 83 3.65 -4.62 5.09
C ALA A 83 2.17 -5.02 5.19
N VAL A 84 1.44 -5.02 4.07
CA VAL A 84 0.04 -5.48 4.02
C VAL A 84 -0.04 -6.99 4.20
N ALA A 85 0.88 -7.76 3.63
CA ALA A 85 0.96 -9.21 3.80
C ALA A 85 1.22 -9.59 5.26
N GLU A 86 2.17 -8.91 5.92
CA GLU A 86 2.45 -9.08 7.35
C GLU A 86 1.22 -8.75 8.21
N HIS A 87 0.56 -7.62 7.93
CA HIS A 87 -0.66 -7.23 8.64
C HIS A 87 -1.80 -8.24 8.45
N ALA A 88 -1.98 -8.76 7.24
CA ALA A 88 -2.97 -9.79 6.95
C ALA A 88 -2.70 -11.08 7.75
N LEU A 89 -1.44 -11.52 7.81
CA LEU A 89 -1.06 -12.67 8.63
C LEU A 89 -1.33 -12.42 10.12
N ALA A 90 -1.00 -11.22 10.64
CA ALA A 90 -1.27 -10.86 12.02
C ALA A 90 -2.77 -10.94 12.35
N MET A 91 -3.63 -10.41 11.45
CA MET A 91 -5.10 -10.51 11.62
C MET A 91 -5.60 -11.95 11.58
N VAL A 92 -5.09 -12.79 10.67
CA VAL A 92 -5.44 -14.21 10.57
C VAL A 92 -5.05 -14.93 11.87
N LEU A 93 -3.85 -14.70 12.38
CA LEU A 93 -3.40 -15.28 13.65
C LEU A 93 -4.24 -14.78 14.83
N ALA A 94 -4.53 -13.50 14.91
CA ALA A 94 -5.38 -12.94 15.96
C ALA A 94 -6.77 -13.57 15.96
N MET A 95 -7.38 -13.74 14.81
CA MET A 95 -8.69 -14.38 14.65
C MET A 95 -8.63 -15.86 14.99
N LYS A 96 -7.67 -16.61 14.44
CA LYS A 96 -7.52 -18.05 14.70
C LYS A 96 -7.26 -18.35 16.19
N ARG A 97 -6.50 -17.49 16.86
CA ARG A 97 -6.18 -17.61 18.28
C ARG A 97 -7.18 -16.93 19.21
N ASN A 98 -8.27 -16.35 18.68
CA ASN A 98 -9.31 -15.63 19.41
C ASN A 98 -8.75 -14.54 20.35
N LEU A 99 -7.68 -13.85 19.92
CA LEU A 99 -6.96 -12.90 20.77
C LEU A 99 -7.85 -11.76 21.26
N THR A 100 -8.85 -11.32 20.48
CA THR A 100 -9.76 -10.25 20.86
C THR A 100 -10.62 -10.63 22.08
N ALA A 101 -11.08 -11.89 22.15
CA ALA A 101 -11.84 -12.36 23.30
C ALA A 101 -10.92 -12.52 24.51
N TYR A 102 -9.73 -13.11 24.34
CA TYR A 102 -8.78 -13.28 25.43
C TYR A 102 -8.29 -11.97 26.03
N ALA A 103 -8.05 -10.96 25.18
CA ALA A 103 -7.63 -9.64 25.65
C ALA A 103 -8.70 -8.92 26.51
N ARG A 104 -9.95 -9.33 26.42
CA ARG A 104 -11.07 -8.80 27.21
C ARG A 104 -11.46 -9.67 28.39
N SER A 105 -10.95 -10.90 28.45
CA SER A 105 -11.26 -11.82 29.54
C SER A 105 -10.56 -11.38 30.82
N THR A 106 -11.28 -11.42 31.91
CA THR A 106 -10.77 -11.19 33.29
C THR A 106 -10.58 -12.48 34.07
N GLN A 107 -10.90 -13.61 33.47
CA GLN A 107 -10.79 -14.94 34.07
C GLN A 107 -10.09 -15.89 33.10
N TRP A 108 -9.42 -16.90 33.68
CA TRP A 108 -8.90 -18.01 32.87
C TRP A 108 -10.05 -18.94 32.51
N ASP A 109 -10.26 -19.13 31.19
CA ASP A 109 -11.32 -19.99 30.67
C ASP A 109 -10.75 -20.96 29.62
N GLU A 110 -11.56 -21.94 29.19
CA GLU A 110 -11.16 -22.89 28.17
C GLU A 110 -10.86 -22.20 26.86
N GLY A 111 -9.75 -22.61 26.24
CA GLY A 111 -9.31 -22.04 24.96
C GLY A 111 -10.23 -22.40 23.79
N VAL A 112 -10.79 -21.40 23.14
CA VAL A 112 -11.67 -21.57 21.95
C VAL A 112 -10.97 -21.26 20.62
N GLY A 113 -9.68 -20.97 20.65
CA GLY A 113 -8.89 -20.69 19.44
C GLY A 113 -8.53 -21.97 18.67
N SER A 114 -8.20 -21.79 17.39
CA SER A 114 -7.70 -22.86 16.52
C SER A 114 -6.32 -22.54 15.95
N ASN A 115 -5.61 -23.54 15.46
CA ASN A 115 -4.29 -23.35 14.88
C ASN A 115 -4.40 -22.92 13.39
N LEU A 116 -3.45 -22.11 12.96
CA LEU A 116 -3.21 -21.85 11.54
C LEU A 116 -2.41 -23.02 10.91
N PHE A 117 -1.61 -23.71 11.70
CA PHE A 117 -0.76 -24.79 11.24
C PHE A 117 -1.58 -25.90 10.57
N GLY A 118 -1.22 -26.25 9.32
CA GLY A 118 -1.92 -27.25 8.51
C GLY A 118 -3.30 -26.80 7.99
N ALA A 119 -3.66 -25.53 8.14
CA ALA A 119 -4.97 -25.04 7.71
C ALA A 119 -5.06 -24.91 6.17
N LYS A 120 -6.26 -25.05 5.64
CA LYS A 120 -6.57 -24.68 4.26
C LYS A 120 -6.76 -23.17 4.18
N VAL A 121 -6.03 -22.53 3.27
CA VAL A 121 -6.06 -21.08 3.04
C VAL A 121 -6.42 -20.83 1.59
N THR A 122 -7.48 -20.06 1.35
CA THR A 122 -7.83 -19.59 0.01
C THR A 122 -7.56 -18.11 -0.11
N ILE A 123 -6.73 -17.73 -1.09
CA ILE A 123 -6.38 -16.34 -1.40
C ILE A 123 -7.15 -15.93 -2.66
N LEU A 124 -7.97 -14.90 -2.53
CA LEU A 124 -8.70 -14.32 -3.65
C LEU A 124 -7.91 -13.15 -4.22
N GLY A 125 -7.33 -13.35 -5.40
CA GLY A 125 -6.44 -12.42 -6.06
C GLY A 125 -4.97 -12.87 -6.00
N GLY A 126 -4.29 -12.92 -7.14
CA GLY A 126 -2.89 -13.36 -7.28
C GLY A 126 -1.96 -12.19 -7.63
N GLY A 127 -2.08 -11.05 -6.91
CA GLY A 127 -1.19 -9.90 -7.09
C GLY A 127 -0.06 -9.85 -6.07
N GLY A 128 0.68 -8.74 -6.00
CA GLY A 128 1.86 -8.59 -5.14
C GLY A 128 1.65 -8.95 -3.67
N ILE A 129 0.48 -8.60 -3.08
CA ILE A 129 0.18 -8.99 -1.69
C ILE A 129 0.09 -10.52 -1.56
N ALA A 130 -0.47 -11.22 -2.57
CA ALA A 130 -0.52 -12.67 -2.55
C ALA A 130 0.88 -13.28 -2.69
N GLU A 131 1.75 -12.68 -3.52
CA GLU A 131 3.14 -13.11 -3.69
C GLU A 131 3.93 -12.97 -2.37
N ASP A 132 3.66 -11.92 -1.59
CA ASP A 132 4.35 -11.68 -0.32
C ASP A 132 3.76 -12.50 0.84
N ILE A 133 2.45 -12.77 0.89
CA ILE A 133 1.84 -13.51 2.01
C ILE A 133 2.09 -15.03 1.90
N ILE A 134 2.22 -15.58 0.71
CA ILE A 134 2.46 -17.02 0.52
C ILE A 134 3.71 -17.49 1.27
N PRO A 135 4.89 -16.86 1.11
CA PRO A 135 6.08 -17.24 1.87
C PRO A 135 5.91 -17.12 3.39
N LEU A 136 5.13 -16.14 3.85
CA LEU A 136 4.83 -15.97 5.28
C LEU A 136 3.96 -17.12 5.85
N LEU A 137 3.19 -17.78 5.00
CA LEU A 137 2.34 -18.93 5.38
C LEU A 137 3.07 -20.28 5.31
N GLU A 138 4.19 -20.38 4.60
CA GLU A 138 4.96 -21.63 4.45
C GLU A 138 5.36 -22.28 5.79
N PRO A 139 5.87 -21.53 6.80
CA PRO A 139 6.22 -22.11 8.11
C PRO A 139 5.04 -22.75 8.84
N PHE A 140 3.80 -22.33 8.53
CA PHE A 140 2.58 -22.90 9.10
C PHE A 140 2.10 -24.15 8.35
N LYS A 141 2.78 -24.57 7.28
CA LYS A 141 2.42 -25.75 6.45
C LYS A 141 0.97 -25.71 5.99
N CYS A 142 0.48 -24.54 5.63
CA CYS A 142 -0.86 -24.35 5.09
C CYS A 142 -1.00 -25.00 3.71
N GLU A 143 -2.18 -25.55 3.42
CA GLU A 143 -2.59 -25.91 2.06
C GLU A 143 -3.17 -24.67 1.37
N ILE A 144 -2.38 -24.06 0.48
CA ILE A 144 -2.71 -22.75 -0.11
C ILE A 144 -3.34 -22.93 -1.50
N THR A 145 -4.49 -22.31 -1.70
CA THR A 145 -5.14 -22.18 -3.00
C THR A 145 -5.25 -20.70 -3.37
N VAL A 146 -4.74 -20.32 -4.55
CA VAL A 146 -4.87 -18.95 -5.07
C VAL A 146 -5.88 -18.95 -6.23
N ILE A 147 -6.90 -18.10 -6.13
CA ILE A 147 -7.89 -17.87 -7.16
C ILE A 147 -7.63 -16.51 -7.78
N ARG A 148 -7.37 -16.47 -9.09
CA ARG A 148 -7.23 -15.22 -9.85
C ARG A 148 -8.04 -15.31 -11.15
N LYS A 149 -8.46 -14.14 -11.62
CA LYS A 149 -9.15 -13.98 -12.89
C LYS A 149 -8.14 -13.98 -14.04
#